data_06f0e5c2827770bb1b768113e4cae92c
#
_entry.id   06f0e5c2827770bb1b768113e4cae92c
#
_cell.length_a   1.000
_cell.length_b   1.000
_cell.length_c   1.000
_cell.angle_alpha   90.00
_cell.angle_beta   90.00
_cell.angle_gamma   90.00
#
_symmetry.space_group_name_H-M   'P 1'
#
loop_
_entity.id
_entity.type
_entity.pdbx_description
1 polymer ?
#
loop_
_entity_poly.entity_id
_entity_poly.type
_entity_poly.pdbx_seq_one_letter_code
_entity_poly.pdbx_strand_id
1 'polypeptide(L)'
;MQAKEIFKIIEADFPLRWAEKWDHCGHQYGKQTIAVNKIMVALDLTTAVINEAIKTKANLIITHHPFVFEKLKKEQKVPYKNKIFKLLDENNIIVYATHTNFDGKMNEAILATLAGEEIHSFTKNDHILKVATINTTANLISDNLKNLFEIDVVQHNLPDFNQKISTVAICAGAGGSYLNSLPAEIDLFITGEVKWTEWVIANEKNLNVICFNHYMENYYTKIFTQYLIEKFPDLTISSYKIKNIINYR
;
A
#
# COMPACT_ATOMS: atom_id res chain seq x y z
N MET A 1 -8.86 22.96 -10.16
CA MET A 1 -7.86 22.94 -9.07
C MET A 1 -6.51 22.55 -9.65
N GLN A 2 -5.41 23.22 -9.29
CA GLN A 2 -4.05 22.84 -9.72
C GLN A 2 -3.56 21.62 -8.92
N ALA A 3 -2.68 20.81 -9.51
CA ALA A 3 -2.15 19.62 -8.84
C ALA A 3 -1.52 19.91 -7.46
N LYS A 4 -0.74 21.01 -7.34
CA LYS A 4 -0.15 21.43 -6.05
C LYS A 4 -1.19 21.71 -4.94
N GLU A 5 -2.42 22.07 -5.29
CA GLU A 5 -3.49 22.32 -4.31
C GLU A 5 -4.05 21.00 -3.81
N ILE A 6 -4.18 20.02 -4.71
CA ILE A 6 -4.56 18.64 -4.36
C ILE A 6 -3.50 18.03 -3.42
N PHE A 7 -2.22 18.17 -3.76
CA PHE A 7 -1.12 17.66 -2.94
C PHE A 7 -1.13 18.22 -1.53
N LYS A 8 -1.35 19.54 -1.37
CA LYS A 8 -1.45 20.17 -0.04
C LYS A 8 -2.58 19.58 0.82
N ILE A 9 -3.71 19.24 0.21
CA ILE A 9 -4.84 18.65 0.92
C ILE A 9 -4.50 17.22 1.34
N ILE A 10 -3.91 16.41 0.45
CA ILE A 10 -3.45 15.06 0.76
C ILE A 10 -2.39 15.09 1.87
N GLU A 11 -1.41 16.00 1.78
CA GLU A 11 -0.32 16.15 2.75
C GLU A 11 -0.78 16.71 4.12
N ALA A 12 -1.93 17.39 4.17
CA ALA A 12 -2.55 17.79 5.43
C ALA A 12 -3.11 16.57 6.20
N ASP A 13 -3.71 15.62 5.48
CA ASP A 13 -4.29 14.41 6.08
C ASP A 13 -3.22 13.29 6.26
N PHE A 14 -2.27 13.18 5.32
CA PHE A 14 -1.17 12.20 5.31
C PHE A 14 0.18 12.90 5.16
N PRO A 15 0.68 13.54 6.21
CA PRO A 15 1.89 14.35 6.17
C PRO A 15 3.11 13.57 5.69
N LEU A 16 3.92 14.16 4.81
CA LEU A 16 5.16 13.53 4.31
C LEU A 16 6.15 13.20 5.44
N ARG A 17 6.09 13.87 6.59
CA ARG A 17 6.91 13.54 7.77
C ARG A 17 6.55 12.22 8.45
N TRP A 18 5.41 11.58 8.09
CA TRP A 18 5.05 10.25 8.56
C TRP A 18 5.72 9.15 7.72
N ALA A 19 6.23 9.50 6.54
CA ALA A 19 6.95 8.56 5.72
C ALA A 19 8.27 8.12 6.35
N GLU A 20 8.68 6.89 6.06
CA GLU A 20 9.98 6.38 6.44
C GLU A 20 11.10 7.25 5.85
N LYS A 21 12.24 7.35 6.55
CA LYS A 21 13.35 8.25 6.16
C LYS A 21 13.96 7.93 4.79
N TRP A 22 13.85 6.68 4.36
CA TRP A 22 14.34 6.20 3.07
C TRP A 22 13.35 6.40 1.94
N ASP A 23 12.09 6.73 2.27
CA ASP A 23 10.98 6.78 1.33
C ASP A 23 10.96 8.09 0.53
N HIS A 24 10.30 8.04 -0.61
CA HIS A 24 10.19 9.12 -1.57
C HIS A 24 8.73 9.48 -1.89
N CYS A 25 7.89 9.59 -0.86
CA CYS A 25 6.50 10.06 -1.00
C CYS A 25 6.41 11.46 -1.60
N GLY A 26 5.23 11.79 -2.12
CA GLY A 26 4.93 13.12 -2.64
C GLY A 26 5.01 13.21 -4.15
N HIS A 27 5.31 14.41 -4.66
CA HIS A 27 5.38 14.67 -6.09
C HIS A 27 6.53 13.92 -6.75
N GLN A 28 6.20 13.10 -7.75
CA GLN A 28 7.15 12.26 -8.49
C GLN A 28 7.57 12.88 -9.82
N TYR A 29 6.62 13.40 -10.59
CA TYR A 29 6.88 13.90 -11.94
C TYR A 29 5.79 14.85 -12.44
N GLY A 30 6.14 15.66 -13.47
CA GLY A 30 5.21 16.57 -14.15
C GLY A 30 5.11 17.97 -13.52
N LYS A 31 4.36 18.87 -14.15
CA LYS A 31 4.21 20.26 -13.70
C LYS A 31 3.07 20.42 -12.72
N GLN A 32 3.36 20.73 -11.47
CA GLN A 32 2.38 20.86 -10.38
C GLN A 32 1.37 22.03 -10.56
N THR A 33 1.65 22.94 -11.48
CA THR A 33 0.77 24.10 -11.77
C THR A 33 -0.32 23.81 -12.79
N ILE A 34 -0.32 22.62 -13.39
CA ILE A 34 -1.36 22.20 -14.34
C ILE A 34 -2.68 21.98 -13.59
N ALA A 35 -3.79 22.41 -14.19
CA ALA A 35 -5.13 22.12 -13.71
C ALA A 35 -5.43 20.62 -13.88
N VAL A 36 -5.91 20.00 -12.81
CA VAL A 36 -6.32 18.58 -12.80
C VAL A 36 -7.76 18.48 -13.22
N ASN A 37 -8.03 17.64 -14.20
CA ASN A 37 -9.37 17.36 -14.71
C ASN A 37 -9.91 16.03 -14.17
N LYS A 38 -9.02 15.00 -14.13
CA LYS A 38 -9.36 13.67 -13.68
C LYS A 38 -8.15 13.01 -13.01
N ILE A 39 -8.42 12.27 -11.93
CA ILE A 39 -7.42 11.53 -11.17
C ILE A 39 -7.58 10.03 -11.45
N MET A 40 -6.45 9.33 -11.60
CA MET A 40 -6.38 7.88 -11.60
C MET A 40 -5.53 7.41 -10.43
N VAL A 41 -6.06 6.46 -9.66
CA VAL A 41 -5.36 5.80 -8.54
C VAL A 41 -4.88 4.42 -8.99
N ALA A 42 -3.65 4.07 -8.67
CA ALA A 42 -3.08 2.74 -8.95
C ALA A 42 -2.08 2.33 -7.87
N LEU A 43 -1.74 1.04 -7.78
CA LEU A 43 -0.67 0.58 -6.91
C LEU A 43 0.70 1.06 -7.42
N ASP A 44 1.00 0.79 -8.67
CA ASP A 44 2.27 1.11 -9.33
C ASP A 44 2.06 1.95 -10.59
N LEU A 45 3.08 2.74 -10.96
CA LEU A 45 3.13 3.42 -12.24
C LEU A 45 3.66 2.48 -13.34
N THR A 46 2.76 1.92 -14.12
CA THR A 46 3.09 1.03 -15.24
C THR A 46 2.65 1.60 -16.58
N THR A 47 3.17 1.05 -17.70
CA THR A 47 2.70 1.43 -19.04
C THR A 47 1.19 1.19 -19.20
N ALA A 48 0.64 0.14 -18.59
CA ALA A 48 -0.79 -0.14 -18.64
C ALA A 48 -1.62 0.94 -17.93
N VAL A 49 -1.17 1.38 -16.75
CA VAL A 49 -1.80 2.48 -15.99
C VAL A 49 -1.79 3.77 -16.79
N ILE A 50 -0.66 4.12 -17.41
CA ILE A 50 -0.54 5.34 -18.22
C ILE A 50 -1.46 5.26 -19.46
N ASN A 51 -1.50 4.14 -20.15
CA ASN A 51 -2.38 3.95 -21.31
C ASN A 51 -3.86 4.10 -20.94
N GLU A 52 -4.27 3.58 -19.78
CA GLU A 52 -5.63 3.77 -19.30
C GLU A 52 -5.89 5.22 -18.86
N ALA A 53 -4.89 5.90 -18.25
CA ALA A 53 -4.99 7.31 -17.93
C ALA A 53 -5.18 8.16 -19.20
N ILE A 54 -4.42 7.90 -20.26
CA ILE A 54 -4.55 8.57 -21.57
C ILE A 54 -5.96 8.33 -22.14
N LYS A 55 -6.39 7.08 -22.20
CA LYS A 55 -7.70 6.67 -22.72
C LYS A 55 -8.84 7.36 -21.97
N THR A 56 -8.74 7.47 -20.67
CA THR A 56 -9.76 8.07 -19.80
C THR A 56 -9.57 9.57 -19.59
N LYS A 57 -8.53 10.16 -20.18
CA LYS A 57 -8.14 11.59 -20.06
C LYS A 57 -7.82 12.00 -18.62
N ALA A 58 -7.30 11.09 -17.80
CA ALA A 58 -6.76 11.43 -16.49
C ALA A 58 -5.38 12.08 -16.65
N ASN A 59 -5.19 13.25 -16.04
CA ASN A 59 -3.93 13.99 -16.12
C ASN A 59 -3.20 14.09 -14.76
N LEU A 60 -3.70 13.42 -13.74
CA LEU A 60 -2.98 13.14 -12.49
C LEU A 60 -3.11 11.64 -12.18
N ILE A 61 -1.98 10.97 -12.03
CA ILE A 61 -1.90 9.60 -11.52
C ILE A 61 -1.38 9.66 -10.09
N ILE A 62 -2.09 9.04 -9.16
CA ILE A 62 -1.63 8.89 -7.77
C ILE A 62 -1.37 7.41 -7.55
N THR A 63 -0.12 7.06 -7.24
CA THR A 63 0.28 5.69 -6.95
C THR A 63 0.53 5.49 -5.46
N HIS A 64 0.49 4.25 -5.01
CA HIS A 64 1.03 3.88 -3.70
C HIS A 64 2.55 3.93 -3.76
N HIS A 65 3.15 3.13 -4.62
CA HIS A 65 4.60 3.07 -4.73
C HIS A 65 5.18 4.29 -5.45
N PRO A 66 6.23 4.91 -4.89
CA PRO A 66 7.01 5.91 -5.60
C PRO A 66 7.65 5.33 -6.86
N PHE A 67 7.62 6.09 -7.95
CA PHE A 67 8.28 5.70 -9.19
C PHE A 67 9.72 6.22 -9.27
N VAL A 68 10.00 7.32 -8.56
CA VAL A 68 11.29 8.00 -8.55
C VAL A 68 11.94 7.84 -7.18
N PHE A 69 12.97 7.02 -7.08
CA PHE A 69 13.75 6.79 -5.87
C PHE A 69 15.13 7.44 -5.89
N GLU A 70 15.64 7.75 -7.08
CA GLU A 70 16.94 8.34 -7.29
C GLU A 70 16.81 9.72 -7.92
N LYS A 71 17.93 10.42 -8.14
CA LYS A 71 17.92 11.66 -8.94
C LYS A 71 17.31 11.38 -10.31
N LEU A 72 16.36 12.21 -10.75
CA LEU A 72 15.61 12.02 -12.00
C LEU A 72 16.52 11.71 -13.22
N LYS A 73 17.68 12.36 -13.33
CA LYS A 73 18.67 12.08 -14.40
C LYS A 73 19.20 10.63 -14.38
N LYS A 74 19.24 9.95 -13.21
CA LYS A 74 19.62 8.55 -13.12
C LYS A 74 18.44 7.65 -13.53
N GLU A 75 17.25 7.96 -13.03
CA GLU A 75 16.02 7.24 -13.35
C GLU A 75 15.73 7.23 -14.84
N GLN A 76 15.93 8.36 -15.52
CA GLN A 76 15.77 8.50 -16.98
C GLN A 76 16.76 7.69 -17.81
N LYS A 77 17.87 7.20 -17.22
CA LYS A 77 18.80 6.29 -17.90
C LYS A 77 18.32 4.84 -17.90
N VAL A 78 17.37 4.49 -17.05
CA VAL A 78 16.78 3.13 -17.01
C VAL A 78 15.81 2.99 -18.18
N PRO A 79 16.02 2.04 -19.12
CA PRO A 79 15.28 2.03 -20.40
C PRO A 79 13.76 2.00 -20.25
N TYR A 80 13.20 1.17 -19.37
CA TYR A 80 11.76 1.10 -19.17
C TYR A 80 11.19 2.37 -18.52
N LYS A 81 11.92 2.97 -17.56
CA LYS A 81 11.52 4.23 -16.92
C LYS A 81 11.55 5.40 -17.91
N ASN A 82 12.58 5.46 -18.77
CA ASN A 82 12.66 6.47 -19.82
C ASN A 82 11.45 6.43 -20.77
N LYS A 83 11.01 5.22 -21.15
CA LYS A 83 9.79 5.06 -21.95
C LYS A 83 8.57 5.62 -21.22
N ILE A 84 8.46 5.38 -19.92
CA ILE A 84 7.36 5.88 -19.08
C ILE A 84 7.42 7.42 -18.99
N PHE A 85 8.57 8.00 -18.70
CA PHE A 85 8.74 9.47 -18.66
C PHE A 85 8.33 10.15 -19.96
N LYS A 86 8.69 9.57 -21.12
CA LYS A 86 8.25 10.10 -22.44
C LYS A 86 6.73 10.10 -22.58
N LEU A 87 6.06 9.02 -22.20
CA LEU A 87 4.61 8.94 -22.24
C LEU A 87 3.94 9.98 -21.33
N LEU A 88 4.52 10.22 -20.13
CA LEU A 88 4.04 11.25 -19.21
C LEU A 88 4.19 12.65 -19.80
N ASP A 89 5.34 12.95 -20.40
CA ASP A 89 5.61 14.26 -21.04
C ASP A 89 4.69 14.51 -22.24
N GLU A 90 4.58 13.54 -23.14
CA GLU A 90 3.73 13.62 -24.35
C GLU A 90 2.25 13.87 -24.02
N ASN A 91 1.79 13.40 -22.86
CA ASN A 91 0.40 13.51 -22.45
C ASN A 91 0.15 14.50 -21.29
N ASN A 92 1.17 15.25 -20.85
CA ASN A 92 1.10 16.18 -19.73
C ASN A 92 0.52 15.54 -18.45
N ILE A 93 0.89 14.29 -18.14
CA ILE A 93 0.44 13.57 -16.98
C ILE A 93 1.36 13.86 -15.79
N ILE A 94 0.76 14.18 -14.66
CA ILE A 94 1.43 14.42 -13.37
C ILE A 94 1.38 13.15 -12.56
N VAL A 95 2.44 12.86 -11.80
CA VAL A 95 2.52 11.69 -10.91
C VAL A 95 2.81 12.13 -9.48
N TYR A 96 2.05 11.56 -8.55
CA TYR A 96 2.20 11.71 -7.11
C TYR A 96 2.19 10.33 -6.45
N ALA A 97 2.88 10.15 -5.33
CA ALA A 97 2.88 8.90 -4.57
C ALA A 97 2.54 9.15 -3.10
N THR A 98 1.66 8.29 -2.56
CA THR A 98 1.48 8.11 -1.11
C THR A 98 1.93 6.70 -0.78
N HIS A 99 2.92 6.53 0.05
CA HIS A 99 3.50 5.22 0.35
C HIS A 99 3.48 4.98 1.86
N THR A 100 4.62 4.97 2.52
CA THR A 100 4.69 4.69 3.96
C THR A 100 3.98 5.74 4.82
N ASN A 101 3.72 6.94 4.31
CA ASN A 101 2.89 7.93 4.99
C ASN A 101 1.38 7.59 4.99
N PHE A 102 0.96 6.61 4.18
CA PHE A 102 -0.43 6.14 4.10
C PHE A 102 -0.62 4.70 4.64
N ASP A 103 0.44 3.91 4.74
CA ASP A 103 0.39 2.49 5.15
C ASP A 103 -0.40 2.25 6.43
N GLY A 104 -0.19 3.08 7.43
CA GLY A 104 -0.94 2.95 8.67
C GLY A 104 -2.45 3.08 8.50
N LYS A 105 -2.91 3.95 7.59
CA LYS A 105 -4.34 4.07 7.28
C LYS A 105 -4.86 2.85 6.51
N MET A 106 -4.06 2.31 5.61
CA MET A 106 -4.38 1.08 4.91
C MET A 106 -4.47 -0.11 5.88
N ASN A 107 -3.49 -0.27 6.76
CA ASN A 107 -3.45 -1.33 7.77
C ASN A 107 -4.62 -1.24 8.74
N GLU A 108 -4.97 -0.03 9.20
CA GLU A 108 -6.17 0.23 10.02
C GLU A 108 -7.45 -0.20 9.28
N ALA A 109 -7.59 0.16 8.00
CA ALA A 109 -8.75 -0.21 7.21
C ALA A 109 -8.86 -1.73 6.99
N ILE A 110 -7.73 -2.44 6.81
CA ILE A 110 -7.73 -3.91 6.71
C ILE A 110 -8.18 -4.54 8.03
N LEU A 111 -7.63 -4.11 9.18
CA LEU A 111 -8.03 -4.62 10.49
C LEU A 111 -9.51 -4.39 10.77
N ALA A 112 -10.06 -3.23 10.37
CA ALA A 112 -11.48 -2.95 10.51
C ALA A 112 -12.37 -3.94 9.75
N THR A 113 -11.91 -4.49 8.60
CA THR A 113 -12.66 -5.53 7.86
C THR A 113 -12.74 -6.85 8.59
N LEU A 114 -11.83 -7.09 9.53
CA LEU A 114 -11.78 -8.29 10.37
C LEU A 114 -12.56 -8.14 11.69
N ALA A 115 -13.35 -7.06 11.83
CA ALA A 115 -13.99 -6.67 13.08
C ALA A 115 -12.99 -6.51 14.24
N GLY A 116 -11.79 -6.02 13.92
CA GLY A 116 -10.78 -5.66 14.91
C GLY A 116 -11.26 -4.52 15.79
N GLU A 117 -11.12 -4.67 17.08
CA GLU A 117 -11.40 -3.64 18.09
C GLU A 117 -10.10 -3.04 18.60
N GLU A 118 -10.19 -1.88 19.24
CA GLU A 118 -9.03 -1.16 19.84
C GLU A 118 -7.84 -1.03 18.88
N ILE A 119 -8.11 -0.72 17.59
CA ILE A 119 -7.06 -0.56 16.58
C ILE A 119 -6.14 0.61 16.95
N HIS A 120 -4.86 0.33 17.11
CA HIS A 120 -3.87 1.35 17.46
C HIS A 120 -2.52 1.11 16.79
N SER A 121 -1.66 2.12 16.81
CA SER A 121 -0.27 1.99 16.37
C SER A 121 0.52 1.14 17.35
N PHE A 122 1.41 0.30 16.85
CA PHE A 122 2.27 -0.58 17.66
C PHE A 122 3.09 0.22 18.69
N THR A 123 3.68 1.34 18.26
CA THR A 123 4.30 2.30 19.15
C THR A 123 3.81 3.71 18.82
N LYS A 124 3.97 4.66 19.76
CA LYS A 124 3.51 6.05 19.61
C LYS A 124 4.07 6.75 18.35
N ASN A 125 5.25 6.36 17.90
CA ASN A 125 5.92 6.96 16.75
C ASN A 125 5.85 6.10 15.48
N ASP A 126 5.26 4.92 15.56
CA ASP A 126 5.07 4.04 14.40
C ASP A 126 3.75 4.39 13.71
N HIS A 127 3.85 4.92 12.52
CA HIS A 127 2.68 5.29 11.73
C HIS A 127 2.21 4.16 10.80
N ILE A 128 2.95 3.05 10.69
CA ILE A 128 2.73 1.97 9.73
C ILE A 128 2.06 0.76 10.39
N LEU A 129 2.77 0.11 11.32
CA LEU A 129 2.32 -1.12 11.94
C LEU A 129 1.11 -0.87 12.84
N LYS A 130 0.04 -1.63 12.61
CA LYS A 130 -1.18 -1.56 13.43
C LYS A 130 -1.41 -2.86 14.16
N VAL A 131 -1.97 -2.73 15.36
CA VAL A 131 -2.36 -3.84 16.22
C VAL A 131 -3.84 -3.68 16.55
N ALA A 132 -4.54 -4.81 16.67
CA ALA A 132 -5.93 -4.84 17.10
C ALA A 132 -6.21 -6.05 17.99
N THR A 133 -7.19 -5.88 18.87
CA THR A 133 -7.84 -7.00 19.55
C THR A 133 -8.90 -7.61 18.62
N ILE A 134 -9.00 -8.92 18.59
CA ILE A 134 -9.94 -9.66 17.74
C ILE A 134 -10.37 -10.94 18.47
N ASN A 135 -11.54 -11.49 18.14
CA ASN A 135 -11.98 -12.76 18.69
C ASN A 135 -12.42 -13.69 17.56
N THR A 136 -11.47 -14.40 16.98
CA THR A 136 -11.73 -15.26 15.81
C THR A 136 -10.70 -16.40 15.72
N THR A 137 -10.63 -17.08 14.58
CA THR A 137 -9.60 -18.10 14.28
C THR A 137 -8.71 -17.64 13.13
N ALA A 138 -7.49 -18.17 13.06
CA ALA A 138 -6.56 -17.88 11.97
C ALA A 138 -7.15 -18.26 10.59
N ASN A 139 -7.99 -19.32 10.55
CA ASN A 139 -8.67 -19.74 9.31
C ASN A 139 -9.62 -18.65 8.79
N LEU A 140 -10.49 -18.13 9.66
CA LEU A 140 -11.44 -17.08 9.27
C LEU A 140 -10.73 -15.80 8.85
N ILE A 141 -9.64 -15.43 9.54
CA ILE A 141 -8.80 -14.29 9.12
C ILE A 141 -8.24 -14.54 7.71
N SER A 142 -7.62 -15.71 7.51
CA SER A 142 -7.00 -16.07 6.23
C SER A 142 -8.02 -16.04 5.09
N ASP A 143 -9.19 -16.66 5.26
CA ASP A 143 -10.22 -16.74 4.23
C ASP A 143 -10.82 -15.36 3.92
N ASN A 144 -11.08 -14.53 4.93
CA ASN A 144 -11.56 -13.17 4.73
C ASN A 144 -10.54 -12.31 3.96
N LEU A 145 -9.27 -12.39 4.31
CA LEU A 145 -8.23 -11.60 3.66
C LEU A 145 -7.86 -12.14 2.27
N LYS A 146 -7.90 -13.45 2.03
CA LYS A 146 -7.80 -14.01 0.67
C LYS A 146 -8.85 -13.42 -0.25
N ASN A 147 -10.11 -13.39 0.22
CA ASN A 147 -11.20 -12.79 -0.54
C ASN A 147 -11.01 -11.28 -0.73
N LEU A 148 -10.59 -10.56 0.33
CA LEU A 148 -10.39 -9.11 0.28
C LEU A 148 -9.32 -8.71 -0.73
N PHE A 149 -8.20 -9.45 -0.75
CA PHE A 149 -7.04 -9.16 -1.60
C PHE A 149 -7.09 -9.89 -2.95
N GLU A 150 -8.04 -10.82 -3.14
CA GLU A 150 -8.11 -11.71 -4.31
C GLU A 150 -6.81 -12.51 -4.50
N ILE A 151 -6.36 -13.13 -3.40
CA ILE A 151 -5.14 -13.95 -3.30
C ILE A 151 -5.56 -15.35 -2.85
N ASP A 152 -5.24 -16.37 -3.65
CA ASP A 152 -5.64 -17.76 -3.36
C ASP A 152 -4.65 -18.48 -2.44
N VAL A 153 -3.37 -18.13 -2.53
CA VAL A 153 -2.26 -18.83 -1.86
C VAL A 153 -1.53 -17.89 -0.90
N VAL A 154 -1.32 -18.36 0.33
CA VAL A 154 -0.54 -17.65 1.35
C VAL A 154 0.64 -18.52 1.82
N GLN A 155 1.70 -17.88 2.31
CA GLN A 155 2.76 -18.54 3.06
C GLN A 155 2.47 -18.38 4.55
N HIS A 156 2.79 -19.38 5.37
CA HIS A 156 2.57 -19.32 6.81
C HIS A 156 3.48 -20.28 7.58
N ASN A 157 3.61 -20.07 8.88
CA ASN A 157 4.25 -20.99 9.82
C ASN A 157 3.28 -21.52 10.90
N LEU A 158 1.97 -21.32 10.74
CA LEU A 158 0.98 -21.77 11.71
C LEU A 158 0.94 -23.29 11.77
N PRO A 159 0.93 -23.88 12.99
CA PRO A 159 0.74 -25.32 13.17
C PRO A 159 -0.73 -25.75 13.00
N ASP A 160 -1.68 -24.85 13.34
CA ASP A 160 -3.12 -25.10 13.23
C ASP A 160 -3.86 -23.81 12.88
N PHE A 161 -4.62 -23.81 11.80
CA PHE A 161 -5.47 -22.68 11.40
C PHE A 161 -6.72 -22.51 12.25
N ASN A 162 -7.13 -23.52 13.02
CA ASN A 162 -8.28 -23.42 13.93
C ASN A 162 -7.92 -22.76 15.26
N GLN A 163 -6.64 -22.46 15.50
CA GLN A 163 -6.25 -21.77 16.73
C GLN A 163 -6.95 -20.41 16.86
N LYS A 164 -7.32 -20.07 18.09
CA LYS A 164 -7.91 -18.76 18.41
C LYS A 164 -6.87 -17.67 18.31
N ILE A 165 -7.29 -16.53 17.78
CA ILE A 165 -6.51 -15.31 17.67
C ILE A 165 -7.22 -14.23 18.47
N SER A 166 -6.53 -13.63 19.41
CA SER A 166 -7.00 -12.53 20.25
C SER A 166 -6.32 -11.22 19.94
N THR A 167 -5.06 -11.27 19.49
CA THR A 167 -4.27 -10.08 19.14
C THR A 167 -3.62 -10.27 17.77
N VAL A 168 -3.88 -9.34 16.87
CA VAL A 168 -3.33 -9.36 15.52
C VAL A 168 -2.54 -8.08 15.24
N ALA A 169 -1.37 -8.24 14.65
CA ALA A 169 -0.59 -7.13 14.09
C ALA A 169 -0.57 -7.22 12.56
N ILE A 170 -0.58 -6.08 11.89
CA ILE A 170 -0.51 -6.01 10.42
C ILE A 170 0.46 -4.94 9.95
N CYS A 171 1.26 -5.31 8.98
CA CYS A 171 2.02 -4.42 8.11
C CYS A 171 1.89 -4.96 6.68
N ALA A 172 1.05 -4.33 5.85
CA ALA A 172 0.95 -4.68 4.44
C ALA A 172 2.31 -4.46 3.73
N GLY A 173 2.51 -5.10 2.58
CA GLY A 173 3.75 -5.01 1.83
C GLY A 173 4.93 -5.72 2.49
N ALA A 174 6.11 -5.12 2.49
CA ALA A 174 7.36 -5.71 2.96
C ALA A 174 7.58 -5.56 4.47
N GLY A 175 6.61 -6.00 5.29
CA GLY A 175 6.61 -5.83 6.74
C GLY A 175 7.48 -6.83 7.54
N GLY A 176 8.16 -7.78 6.89
CA GLY A 176 8.89 -8.86 7.59
C GLY A 176 9.92 -8.40 8.62
N SER A 177 10.50 -7.20 8.45
CA SER A 177 11.47 -6.64 9.41
C SER A 177 10.87 -6.38 10.80
N TYR A 178 9.55 -6.17 10.93
CA TYR A 178 8.87 -5.99 12.21
C TYR A 178 8.93 -7.24 13.10
N LEU A 179 9.15 -8.43 12.52
CA LEU A 179 9.30 -9.67 13.28
C LEU A 179 10.39 -9.61 14.35
N ASN A 180 11.40 -8.77 14.17
CA ASN A 180 12.43 -8.57 15.19
C ASN A 180 11.89 -7.89 16.46
N SER A 181 10.97 -6.95 16.32
CA SER A 181 10.49 -6.08 17.40
C SER A 181 9.12 -6.48 17.97
N LEU A 182 8.33 -7.28 17.24
CA LEU A 182 7.03 -7.74 17.73
C LEU A 182 7.17 -8.56 19.01
N PRO A 183 6.39 -8.28 20.08
CA PRO A 183 6.41 -9.02 21.32
C PRO A 183 5.64 -10.34 21.19
N ALA A 184 5.82 -11.22 22.19
CA ALA A 184 5.20 -12.55 22.23
C ALA A 184 3.67 -12.53 22.44
N GLU A 185 3.11 -11.41 22.88
CA GLU A 185 1.68 -11.20 23.10
C GLU A 185 0.87 -11.05 21.81
N ILE A 186 1.55 -10.92 20.66
CA ILE A 186 0.91 -10.91 19.34
C ILE A 186 0.66 -12.36 18.91
N ASP A 187 -0.60 -12.77 18.82
CA ASP A 187 -0.96 -14.13 18.39
C ASP A 187 -0.71 -14.37 16.90
N LEU A 188 -0.89 -13.32 16.07
CA LEU A 188 -0.75 -13.41 14.62
C LEU A 188 -0.18 -12.12 14.03
N PHE A 189 0.82 -12.25 13.17
CA PHE A 189 1.32 -11.17 12.30
C PHE A 189 0.92 -11.40 10.85
N ILE A 190 0.39 -10.36 10.20
CA ILE A 190 -0.06 -10.36 8.81
C ILE A 190 0.82 -9.41 8.01
N THR A 191 1.37 -9.89 6.89
CA THR A 191 2.25 -9.07 6.03
C THR A 191 2.25 -9.59 4.58
N GLY A 192 2.87 -8.84 3.67
CA GLY A 192 2.99 -9.21 2.25
C GLY A 192 4.31 -9.91 1.90
N GLU A 193 5.40 -9.63 2.58
CA GLU A 193 6.71 -10.23 2.28
C GLU A 193 7.48 -10.56 3.54
N VAL A 194 8.08 -11.75 3.54
CA VAL A 194 8.92 -12.26 4.63
C VAL A 194 10.16 -12.96 4.03
N LYS A 195 11.34 -12.52 4.39
CA LYS A 195 12.61 -13.16 4.00
C LYS A 195 12.85 -14.44 4.79
N TRP A 196 13.66 -15.34 4.26
CA TRP A 196 13.99 -16.58 4.95
C TRP A 196 14.47 -16.36 6.40
N THR A 197 15.37 -15.41 6.60
CA THR A 197 15.90 -15.09 7.94
C THR A 197 14.81 -14.57 8.89
N GLU A 198 13.81 -13.89 8.37
CA GLU A 198 12.67 -13.38 9.13
C GLU A 198 11.70 -14.52 9.50
N TRP A 199 11.50 -15.51 8.60
CA TRP A 199 10.79 -16.76 8.94
C TRP A 199 11.47 -17.53 10.08
N VAL A 200 12.81 -17.59 10.07
CA VAL A 200 13.57 -18.20 11.18
C VAL A 200 13.31 -17.47 12.49
N ILE A 201 13.32 -16.13 12.48
CA ILE A 201 13.01 -15.32 13.66
C ILE A 201 11.59 -15.58 14.17
N ALA A 202 10.60 -15.60 13.28
CA ALA A 202 9.22 -15.89 13.64
C ALA A 202 9.09 -17.26 14.32
N ASN A 203 9.75 -18.27 13.77
CA ASN A 203 9.76 -19.64 14.33
C ASN A 203 10.41 -19.70 15.71
N GLU A 204 11.60 -19.10 15.90
CA GLU A 204 12.30 -19.08 17.19
C GLU A 204 11.52 -18.31 18.27
N LYS A 205 10.72 -17.30 17.88
CA LYS A 205 9.87 -16.55 18.79
C LYS A 205 8.50 -17.19 19.02
N ASN A 206 8.17 -18.29 18.35
CA ASN A 206 6.83 -18.88 18.32
C ASN A 206 5.74 -17.88 17.90
N LEU A 207 6.08 -16.95 17.00
CA LEU A 207 5.15 -15.97 16.47
C LEU A 207 4.52 -16.48 15.18
N ASN A 208 3.20 -16.59 15.14
CA ASN A 208 2.49 -17.00 13.95
C ASN A 208 2.47 -15.89 12.91
N VAL A 209 2.70 -16.24 11.66
CA VAL A 209 2.74 -15.32 10.52
C VAL A 209 1.91 -15.87 9.38
N ILE A 210 1.09 -15.01 8.76
CA ILE A 210 0.50 -15.24 7.44
C ILE A 210 1.01 -14.17 6.50
N CYS A 211 1.62 -14.60 5.39
CA CYS A 211 2.18 -13.75 4.35
C CYS A 211 1.36 -13.88 3.07
N PHE A 212 0.69 -12.79 2.65
CA PHE A 212 -0.27 -12.74 1.54
C PHE A 212 0.34 -12.40 0.18
N ASN A 213 1.64 -12.19 0.08
CA ASN A 213 2.39 -11.51 -0.96
C ASN A 213 2.11 -9.98 -1.06
N HIS A 214 3.03 -9.28 -1.74
CA HIS A 214 3.01 -7.81 -1.83
C HIS A 214 1.73 -7.25 -2.49
N TYR A 215 1.10 -8.03 -3.36
CA TYR A 215 -0.12 -7.63 -4.07
C TYR A 215 -1.30 -7.30 -3.13
N MET A 216 -1.26 -7.71 -1.85
CA MET A 216 -2.25 -7.31 -0.86
C MET A 216 -2.44 -5.79 -0.78
N GLU A 217 -1.37 -5.02 -1.06
CA GLU A 217 -1.42 -3.56 -1.11
C GLU A 217 -2.26 -3.00 -2.25
N ASN A 218 -2.68 -3.82 -3.23
CA ASN A 218 -3.61 -3.33 -4.25
C ASN A 218 -4.96 -2.90 -3.63
N TYR A 219 -5.24 -3.26 -2.37
CA TYR A 219 -6.36 -2.75 -1.59
C TYR A 219 -6.29 -1.22 -1.40
N TYR A 220 -5.09 -0.63 -1.44
CA TYR A 220 -4.87 0.81 -1.51
C TYR A 220 -5.76 1.48 -2.55
N THR A 221 -5.85 0.92 -3.76
CA THR A 221 -6.61 1.53 -4.85
C THR A 221 -8.07 1.77 -4.47
N LYS A 222 -8.68 0.87 -3.70
CA LYS A 222 -10.06 0.98 -3.23
C LYS A 222 -10.20 2.09 -2.19
N ILE A 223 -9.39 2.04 -1.13
CA ILE A 223 -9.54 2.96 0.01
C ILE A 223 -9.09 4.38 -0.33
N PHE A 224 -8.00 4.52 -1.11
CA PHE A 224 -7.53 5.85 -1.49
C PHE A 224 -8.44 6.52 -2.54
N THR A 225 -9.04 5.74 -3.44
CA THR A 225 -10.06 6.26 -4.37
C THR A 225 -11.27 6.79 -3.60
N GLN A 226 -11.77 6.06 -2.60
CA GLN A 226 -12.88 6.51 -1.77
C GLN A 226 -12.54 7.80 -1.03
N TYR A 227 -11.36 7.87 -0.40
CA TYR A 227 -10.86 9.08 0.24
C TYR A 227 -10.85 10.28 -0.71
N LEU A 228 -10.35 10.11 -1.95
CA LEU A 228 -10.30 11.20 -2.92
C LEU A 228 -11.69 11.64 -3.39
N ILE A 229 -12.64 10.72 -3.56
CA ILE A 229 -14.03 11.04 -3.91
C ILE A 229 -14.67 11.94 -2.84
N GLU A 230 -14.43 11.62 -1.56
CA GLU A 230 -14.95 12.40 -0.44
C GLU A 230 -14.29 13.79 -0.34
N LYS A 231 -12.99 13.88 -0.61
CA LYS A 231 -12.22 15.13 -0.53
C LYS A 231 -12.41 16.07 -1.73
N PHE A 232 -12.65 15.50 -2.91
CA PHE A 232 -12.73 16.23 -4.17
C PHE A 232 -13.97 15.85 -4.97
N PRO A 233 -15.18 16.19 -4.46
CA PRO A 233 -16.45 15.77 -5.08
C PRO A 233 -16.66 16.33 -6.50
N ASP A 234 -15.97 17.42 -6.85
CA ASP A 234 -16.04 18.05 -8.17
C ASP A 234 -15.07 17.43 -9.19
N LEU A 235 -14.18 16.55 -8.77
CA LEU A 235 -13.22 15.88 -9.65
C LEU A 235 -13.70 14.47 -10.04
N THR A 236 -13.45 14.10 -11.29
CA THR A 236 -13.64 12.71 -11.69
C THR A 236 -12.46 11.86 -11.20
N ILE A 237 -12.76 10.84 -10.40
CA ILE A 237 -11.75 9.95 -9.83
C ILE A 237 -12.03 8.53 -10.29
N SER A 238 -10.99 7.83 -10.69
CA SER A 238 -11.02 6.43 -11.12
C SER A 238 -9.84 5.67 -10.54
N SER A 239 -9.95 4.37 -10.43
CA SER A 239 -8.83 3.49 -10.08
C SER A 239 -8.49 2.54 -11.21
N TYR A 240 -7.24 2.11 -11.25
CA TYR A 240 -6.77 1.03 -12.09
C TYR A 240 -6.21 -0.07 -11.22
N LYS A 241 -6.90 -1.21 -11.20
CA LYS A 241 -6.44 -2.41 -10.50
C LYS A 241 -5.42 -3.11 -11.39
N ILE A 242 -4.18 -3.18 -10.95
CA ILE A 242 -3.17 -3.99 -11.63
C ILE A 242 -3.46 -5.48 -11.39
N LYS A 243 -3.05 -6.33 -12.32
CA LYS A 243 -3.11 -7.78 -12.12
C LYS A 243 -1.97 -8.21 -11.21
N ASN A 244 -2.22 -9.23 -10.37
CA ASN A 244 -1.13 -9.89 -9.68
C ASN A 244 -0.16 -10.48 -10.72
N ILE A 245 1.11 -10.06 -10.66
CA ILE A 245 2.14 -10.49 -11.60
C ILE A 245 2.86 -11.76 -11.14
N ILE A 246 2.63 -12.19 -9.89
CA ILE A 246 3.18 -13.42 -9.33
C ILE A 246 2.16 -14.53 -9.53
N ASN A 247 2.58 -15.59 -10.22
CA ASN A 247 1.76 -16.78 -10.45
C ASN A 247 2.30 -17.93 -9.61
N TYR A 248 1.41 -18.65 -8.95
CA TYR A 248 1.72 -19.88 -8.22
C TYR A 248 1.30 -21.09 -9.06
N ARG A 249 2.12 -22.16 -9.03
CA ARG A 249 1.87 -23.39 -9.81
C ARG A 249 1.62 -24.55 -8.87
#